data_da9a818d2a1d29df4035887e6735e726
#
_entry.id   da9a818d2a1d29df4035887e6735e726
#
_cell.length_a   1.000
_cell.length_b   1.000
_cell.length_c   1.000
_cell.angle_alpha   90.00
_cell.angle_beta   90.00
_cell.angle_gamma   90.00
#
_symmetry.space_group_name_H-M   'P 1'
#
loop_
_entity.id
_entity.type
_entity.pdbx_description
1 polymer ?
#
loop_
_entity_poly.entity_id
_entity_poly.type
_entity_poly.pdbx_seq_one_letter_code
_entity_poly.pdbx_strand_id
1 'polypeptide(L)' 'MAEIRDFYGRIIARVEEKPNGDKVIRDFYNRILGYYVASRDVTTDFYNRVVGQGDCTGMLISNAKK' A
#
# COMPACT_ATOMS: atom_id res chain seq x y z
N MET A 1 -7.70 -10.19 0.76
CA MET A 1 -6.31 -9.72 0.67
C MET A 1 -5.85 -9.78 -0.78
N ALA A 2 -5.27 -8.71 -1.27
CA ALA A 2 -4.76 -8.65 -2.64
C ALA A 2 -3.24 -8.72 -2.63
N GLU A 3 -2.69 -9.32 -3.67
CA GLU A 3 -1.24 -9.43 -3.83
C GLU A 3 -0.82 -8.69 -5.08
N ILE A 4 0.33 -8.02 -4.99
CA ILE A 4 0.91 -7.31 -6.13
C ILE A 4 2.16 -8.04 -6.54
N ARG A 5 2.25 -8.37 -7.83
CA ARG A 5 3.37 -9.12 -8.38
C ARG A 5 4.18 -8.25 -9.32
N ASP A 6 5.46 -8.53 -9.42
CA ASP A 6 6.32 -7.83 -10.34
C ASP A 6 6.22 -8.47 -11.74
N PHE A 7 7.06 -7.99 -12.65
CA PHE A 7 7.10 -8.46 -14.03
C PHE A 7 7.39 -9.96 -14.11
N TYR A 8 8.12 -10.50 -13.14
CA TYR A 8 8.51 -11.91 -13.12
C TYR A 8 7.52 -12.78 -12.36
N GLY A 9 6.40 -12.22 -11.93
CA GLY A 9 5.39 -12.95 -11.18
C GLY A 9 5.68 -13.13 -9.70
N ARG A 10 6.72 -12.52 -9.19
CA ARG A 10 7.05 -12.62 -7.76
C ARG A 10 6.19 -11.65 -6.95
N ILE A 11 5.75 -12.10 -5.79
CA ILE A 11 4.97 -11.26 -4.89
C ILE A 11 5.90 -10.21 -4.29
N ILE A 12 5.60 -8.92 -4.54
CA ILE A 12 6.41 -7.82 -4.03
C ILE A 12 5.68 -7.02 -2.97
N ALA A 13 4.36 -7.15 -2.90
CA ALA A 13 3.57 -6.43 -1.91
C ALA A 13 2.22 -7.11 -1.72
N ARG A 14 1.59 -6.80 -0.61
CA ARG A 14 0.24 -7.29 -0.29
C ARG A 14 -0.61 -6.11 0.17
N VAL A 15 -1.86 -6.11 -0.25
CA VAL A 15 -2.84 -5.11 0.17
C VAL A 15 -3.91 -5.82 0.99
N GLU A 16 -4.03 -5.42 2.25
CA GLU A 16 -5.05 -5.94 3.15
C GLU A 16 -6.17 -4.92 3.25
N GLU A 17 -7.38 -5.32 2.92
CA GLU A 17 -8.55 -4.46 2.98
C GLU A 17 -9.27 -4.64 4.30
N LYS A 18 -9.70 -3.52 4.88
CA LYS A 18 -10.47 -3.51 6.12
C LYS A 18 -11.95 -3.30 5.81
N PRO A 19 -12.85 -3.73 6.72
CA PRO A 19 -14.29 -3.58 6.48
C PRO A 19 -14.76 -2.15 6.25
N ASN A 20 -14.06 -1.16 6.78
CA ASN A 20 -14.41 0.25 6.61
C ASN A 20 -13.92 0.85 5.29
N GLY A 21 -13.26 0.04 4.46
CA GLY A 21 -12.73 0.49 3.18
C GLY A 21 -11.28 0.92 3.21
N ASP A 22 -10.68 1.02 4.37
CA ASP A 22 -9.26 1.33 4.49
C ASP A 22 -8.42 0.15 4.00
N LYS A 23 -7.19 0.44 3.59
CA LYS A 23 -6.25 -0.58 3.14
C LYS A 23 -4.92 -0.43 3.84
N VAL A 24 -4.28 -1.56 4.12
CA VAL A 24 -2.92 -1.60 4.65
C VAL A 24 -2.04 -2.23 3.60
N ILE A 25 -0.98 -1.54 3.22
CA ILE A 25 -0.05 -2.02 2.20
C ILE A 25 1.21 -2.53 2.89
N ARG A 26 1.55 -3.80 2.64
CA ARG A 26 2.71 -4.47 3.23
C ARG A 26 3.66 -4.90 2.13
N ASP A 27 4.95 -4.92 2.46
CA ASP A 27 5.96 -5.37 1.51
C ASP A 27 6.08 -6.91 1.54
N PHE A 28 7.05 -7.41 0.80
CA PHE A 28 7.35 -8.83 0.73
C PHE A 28 7.65 -9.44 2.10
N TYR A 29 8.26 -8.65 2.99
CA TYR A 29 8.61 -9.10 4.34
C TYR A 29 7.49 -8.86 5.35
N ASN A 30 6.31 -8.50 4.88
CA ASN A 30 5.14 -8.22 5.73
C ASN A 30 5.30 -6.95 6.56
N ARG A 31 6.22 -6.07 6.20
CA ARG A 31 6.39 -4.77 6.84
C ARG A 31 5.41 -3.77 6.23
N ILE A 32 4.85 -2.92 7.06
CA ILE A 32 3.87 -1.94 6.59
C ILE A 32 4.59 -0.85 5.81
N LEU A 33 4.17 -0.66 4.55
CA LEU A 33 4.68 0.42 3.70
C LEU A 33 3.85 1.68 3.86
N GLY A 34 2.56 1.53 4.10
CA GLY A 34 1.66 2.66 4.24
C GLY A 34 0.22 2.23 4.30
N TYR A 35 -0.67 3.20 4.18
CA TYR A 35 -2.10 2.99 4.33
C TYR A 35 -2.88 3.78 3.30
N TYR A 36 -4.03 3.25 2.91
CA TYR A 36 -5.05 4.03 2.23
C TYR A 36 -6.18 4.30 3.21
N VAL A 37 -6.51 5.57 3.41
CA VAL A 37 -7.57 5.99 4.33
C VAL A 37 -8.80 6.37 3.52
N ALA A 38 -9.80 5.48 3.50
CA ALA A 38 -10.97 5.65 2.65
C ALA A 38 -11.81 6.86 3.05
N SER A 39 -11.91 7.14 4.36
CA SER A 39 -12.71 8.27 4.84
C SER A 39 -12.17 9.63 4.39
N ARG A 40 -10.88 9.71 4.11
CA ARG A 40 -10.22 10.94 3.65
C ARG A 40 -9.82 10.87 2.19
N ASP A 41 -9.95 9.68 1.58
CA ASP A 41 -9.55 9.42 0.20
C ASP A 41 -8.10 9.83 -0.06
N VAL A 42 -7.20 9.44 0.84
CA VAL A 42 -5.78 9.73 0.73
C VAL A 42 -4.95 8.48 1.03
N THR A 43 -3.76 8.43 0.46
CA THR A 43 -2.77 7.40 0.76
C THR A 43 -1.68 8.01 1.61
N THR A 44 -1.33 7.34 2.70
CA THR A 44 -0.30 7.80 3.62
C THR A 44 0.86 6.82 3.64
N ASP A 45 2.02 7.31 4.10
CA ASP A 45 3.18 6.48 4.28
C ASP A 45 3.13 5.81 5.67
N PHE A 46 4.22 5.11 5.99
CA PHE A 46 4.37 4.43 7.27
C PHE A 46 4.25 5.39 8.44
N TYR A 47 4.63 6.66 8.25
CA TYR A 47 4.58 7.68 9.29
C TYR A 47 3.27 8.45 9.31
N ASN A 48 2.25 7.99 8.59
CA ASN A 48 0.95 8.64 8.49
C ASN A 48 0.98 9.98 7.76
N ARG A 49 2.01 10.22 6.96
CA ARG A 49 2.08 11.43 6.15
C ARG A 49 1.43 11.17 4.80
N VAL A 50 0.61 12.12 4.34
CA VAL A 50 -0.08 11.99 3.07
C VAL A 50 0.95 12.03 1.93
N VAL A 51 0.99 10.98 1.12
CA VAL A 51 1.88 10.91 -0.05
C VAL A 51 1.13 11.13 -1.35
N GLY A 52 -0.19 11.00 -1.33
CA GLY A 52 -1.00 11.23 -2.51
C GLY A 52 -2.47 11.23 -2.18
N GLN A 53 -3.26 11.87 -3.04
CA GLN A 53 -4.70 11.86 -2.94
C GLN A 53 -5.25 10.68 -3.72
N GLY A 54 -6.30 10.05 -3.18
CA GLY A 54 -6.85 8.85 -3.77
C GLY A 54 -5.99 7.63 -3.46
N ASP A 55 -6.20 6.55 -4.19
CA ASP A 55 -5.48 5.30 -4.00
C ASP A 55 -4.16 5.33 -4.76
N CYS A 56 -3.10 5.70 -4.06
CA CYS A 56 -1.75 5.81 -4.63
C CYS A 56 -0.84 4.68 -4.11
N THR A 57 -1.40 3.49 -3.89
CA THR A 57 -0.63 2.37 -3.34
C THR A 57 0.56 1.99 -4.20
N GLY A 58 0.48 2.20 -5.51
CA GLY A 58 1.61 1.95 -6.41
C GLY A 58 2.84 2.78 -6.08
N MET A 59 2.66 4.00 -5.57
CA MET A 59 3.78 4.85 -5.18
C MET A 59 4.54 4.27 -4.00
N LEU A 60 3.84 3.68 -3.05
CA LEU A 60 4.47 3.05 -1.89
C LEU A 60 5.33 1.88 -2.32
N ILE A 61 4.85 1.10 -3.27
CA ILE A 61 5.56 -0.07 -3.77
C ILE A 61 6.80 0.36 -4.55
N SER A 62 6.67 1.39 -5.38
CA SER A 62 7.80 1.92 -6.15
C SER A 62 8.91 2.43 -5.22
N ASN A 63 8.53 3.10 -4.13
CA ASN A 63 9.50 3.59 -3.16
C ASN A 63 10.19 2.45 -2.43
N ALA A 64 9.50 1.37 -2.16
CA ALA A 64 10.05 0.22 -1.46
C ALA A 64 11.08 -0.53 -2.30
N LYS A 65 11.02 -0.40 -3.62
CA LYS A 65 11.93 -1.09 -4.54
C LYS A 65 13.29 -0.41 -4.67
N LYS A 66 13.42 0.80 -4.21
CA LYS A 66 14.68 1.55 -4.32
C LYS A 66 15.70 1.10 -3.30
#